data_9052697efb065a64ff09f38f2522887b
#
_entry.id   9052697efb065a64ff09f38f2522887b
#
_cell.length_a   1.000
_cell.length_b   1.000
_cell.length_c   1.000
_cell.angle_alpha   90.00
_cell.angle_beta   90.00
_cell.angle_gamma   90.00
#
_symmetry.space_group_name_H-M   'P 1'
#
loop_
_entity.id
_entity.type
_entity.pdbx_description
1 polymer ?
#
loop_
_entity_poly.entity_id
_entity_poly.type
_entity_poly.pdbx_seq_one_letter_code
_entity_poly.pdbx_strand_id
1 'polypeptide(L)'
;MALQFSRILCPVDFDDNSMKALDTAANLARENNGTVFVLHVVPMIITATGMPVYSDLYTGQEEAARTKLLEIAHKQLNGLKYELLIHMGEPAGTILNAEKKTEADMVVMATHGRRSFKRFLLGSIAEVVLRESICPVLTVRCTPAQNDTVGTWMTKNPVTATLHEKLESIAAKMHAGGFRCVPILSDGTPVGIVTDRDIRQHTGYLDQTEAFKAMSETLITVTPSTDIREAARLLRERKIGALPVVEDGKLVGVLTTDDVLEALTHGTGHANRE
;
A
#
# COMPACT_ATOMS: atom_id res chain seq x y z
N MET A 1 -26.60 5.66 -29.42
CA MET A 1 -25.73 6.84 -29.35
C MET A 1 -24.58 6.44 -28.41
N ALA A 2 -23.35 6.33 -28.89
CA ALA A 2 -22.22 6.06 -28.03
C ALA A 2 -21.90 7.31 -27.20
N LEU A 3 -21.73 7.17 -25.90
CA LEU A 3 -21.27 8.25 -25.03
C LEU A 3 -19.83 8.57 -25.43
N GLN A 4 -19.58 9.79 -25.91
CA GLN A 4 -18.23 10.26 -26.22
C GLN A 4 -17.77 11.17 -25.08
N PHE A 5 -16.65 10.82 -24.46
CA PHE A 5 -16.01 11.63 -23.43
C PHE A 5 -14.73 12.23 -24.02
N SER A 6 -14.76 13.53 -24.25
CA SER A 6 -13.67 14.24 -24.92
C SER A 6 -12.87 15.16 -24.00
N ARG A 7 -13.39 15.46 -22.82
CA ARG A 7 -12.79 16.36 -21.81
C ARG A 7 -12.79 15.69 -20.45
N ILE A 8 -11.73 14.95 -20.14
CA ILE A 8 -11.65 14.09 -18.96
C ILE A 8 -10.82 14.77 -17.90
N LEU A 9 -11.42 15.08 -16.73
CA LEU A 9 -10.72 15.57 -15.57
C LEU A 9 -10.24 14.39 -14.71
N CYS A 10 -8.94 14.35 -14.40
CA CYS A 10 -8.36 13.32 -13.54
C CYS A 10 -7.59 13.95 -12.37
N PRO A 11 -8.18 13.99 -11.17
CA PRO A 11 -7.48 14.41 -9.96
C PRO A 11 -6.44 13.36 -9.53
N VAL A 12 -5.22 13.81 -9.20
CA VAL A 12 -4.12 12.94 -8.76
C VAL A 12 -3.48 13.47 -7.48
N ASP A 13 -3.15 12.57 -6.56
CA ASP A 13 -2.42 12.85 -5.31
C ASP A 13 -1.05 12.15 -5.25
N PHE A 14 -0.62 11.63 -6.40
CA PHE A 14 0.63 10.91 -6.60
C PHE A 14 0.73 9.56 -5.85
N ASP A 15 -0.37 8.99 -5.42
CA ASP A 15 -0.39 7.61 -4.97
C ASP A 15 -0.67 6.64 -6.14
N ASP A 16 -0.41 5.34 -5.93
CA ASP A 16 -0.58 4.31 -6.95
C ASP A 16 -2.04 4.22 -7.44
N ASN A 17 -3.00 4.54 -6.59
CA ASN A 17 -4.42 4.49 -6.93
C ASN A 17 -4.78 5.60 -7.90
N SER A 18 -4.32 6.83 -7.62
CA SER A 18 -4.55 7.96 -8.50
C SER A 18 -3.79 7.81 -9.83
N MET A 19 -2.62 7.12 -9.83
CA MET A 19 -1.92 6.80 -11.07
C MET A 19 -2.69 5.80 -11.94
N LYS A 20 -3.32 4.78 -11.36
CA LYS A 20 -4.21 3.86 -12.09
C LYS A 20 -5.46 4.55 -12.63
N ALA A 21 -5.99 5.52 -11.89
CA ALA A 21 -7.08 6.34 -12.40
C ALA A 21 -6.63 7.17 -13.61
N LEU A 22 -5.41 7.71 -13.57
CA LEU A 22 -4.84 8.44 -14.71
C LEU A 22 -4.61 7.53 -15.93
N ASP A 23 -4.15 6.29 -15.74
CA ASP A 23 -4.04 5.31 -16.84
C ASP A 23 -5.41 5.02 -17.46
N THR A 24 -6.46 4.91 -16.64
CA THR A 24 -7.83 4.72 -17.12
C THR A 24 -8.31 5.94 -17.91
N ALA A 25 -8.07 7.15 -17.40
CA ALA A 25 -8.41 8.40 -18.08
C ALA A 25 -7.67 8.53 -19.42
N ALA A 26 -6.39 8.16 -19.46
CA ALA A 26 -5.57 8.16 -20.67
C ALA A 26 -6.11 7.20 -21.74
N ASN A 27 -6.52 5.99 -21.34
CA ASN A 27 -7.10 5.01 -22.27
C ASN A 27 -8.43 5.51 -22.85
N LEU A 28 -9.32 6.04 -22.01
CA LEU A 28 -10.57 6.64 -22.46
C LEU A 28 -10.34 7.81 -23.42
N ALA A 29 -9.36 8.68 -23.14
CA ALA A 29 -9.02 9.79 -24.01
C ALA A 29 -8.46 9.31 -25.36
N ARG A 30 -7.67 8.22 -25.40
CA ARG A 30 -7.17 7.62 -26.65
C ARG A 30 -8.32 7.12 -27.52
N GLU A 31 -9.28 6.41 -26.92
CA GLU A 31 -10.44 5.85 -27.61
C GLU A 31 -11.38 6.94 -28.17
N ASN A 32 -11.47 8.08 -27.48
CA ASN A 32 -12.40 9.17 -27.83
C ASN A 32 -11.72 10.38 -28.49
N ASN A 33 -10.42 10.31 -28.79
CA ASN A 33 -9.61 11.46 -29.28
C ASN A 33 -9.73 12.69 -28.38
N GLY A 34 -9.82 12.45 -27.08
CA GLY A 34 -10.10 13.46 -26.05
C GLY A 34 -8.84 14.12 -25.46
N THR A 35 -9.08 15.01 -24.52
CA THR A 35 -8.05 15.73 -23.75
C THR A 35 -8.15 15.32 -22.27
N VAL A 36 -7.00 15.06 -21.63
CA VAL A 36 -6.92 14.76 -20.19
C VAL A 36 -6.49 16.02 -19.44
N PHE A 37 -7.30 16.47 -18.51
CA PHE A 37 -6.97 17.53 -17.54
C PHE A 37 -6.48 16.85 -16.26
N VAL A 38 -5.18 16.87 -16.01
CA VAL A 38 -4.59 16.27 -14.81
C VAL A 38 -4.51 17.32 -13.73
N LEU A 39 -5.27 17.15 -12.66
CA LEU A 39 -5.35 18.10 -11.56
C LEU A 39 -4.62 17.57 -10.33
N HIS A 40 -3.65 18.32 -9.82
CA HIS A 40 -3.12 18.14 -8.48
C HIS A 40 -3.55 19.27 -7.57
N VAL A 41 -4.13 18.92 -6.41
CA VAL A 41 -4.53 19.90 -5.41
C VAL A 41 -3.50 19.91 -4.27
N VAL A 42 -2.85 21.05 -4.08
CA VAL A 42 -1.99 21.30 -2.92
C VAL A 42 -2.90 21.71 -1.74
N PRO A 43 -2.97 20.90 -0.65
CA PRO A 43 -3.84 21.21 0.46
C PRO A 43 -3.44 22.50 1.16
N MET A 44 -4.38 23.39 1.40
CA MET A 44 -4.14 24.61 2.15
C MET A 44 -4.15 24.32 3.66
N ILE A 45 -3.10 24.70 4.35
CA ILE A 45 -3.04 24.62 5.81
C ILE A 45 -3.77 25.86 6.37
N ILE A 46 -4.88 25.60 7.08
CA ILE A 46 -5.64 26.64 7.76
C ILE A 46 -5.22 26.64 9.24
N THR A 47 -4.89 27.81 9.78
CA THR A 47 -4.59 27.96 11.22
C THR A 47 -5.85 27.73 12.05
N ALA A 48 -5.69 27.53 13.37
CA ALA A 48 -6.80 27.42 14.31
C ALA A 48 -7.70 28.67 14.33
N THR A 49 -7.24 29.80 13.81
CA THR A 49 -8.01 31.05 13.66
C THR A 49 -8.71 31.18 12.31
N GLY A 50 -8.66 30.13 11.46
CA GLY A 50 -9.31 30.13 10.14
C GLY A 50 -8.56 30.91 9.05
N MET A 51 -7.36 31.41 9.32
CA MET A 51 -6.56 32.11 8.32
C MET A 51 -5.63 31.16 7.55
N PRO A 52 -5.51 31.30 6.22
CA PRO A 52 -4.54 30.53 5.45
C PRO A 52 -3.11 30.91 5.85
N VAL A 53 -2.26 29.91 6.05
CA VAL A 53 -0.84 30.12 6.26
C VAL A 53 -0.20 30.37 4.89
N TYR A 54 0.07 31.62 4.56
CA TYR A 54 0.92 31.94 3.40
C TYR A 54 2.39 31.83 3.85
N SER A 55 3.11 30.82 3.36
CA SER A 55 4.54 30.67 3.62
C SER A 55 5.27 30.28 2.33
N ASP A 56 6.55 30.58 2.25
CA ASP A 56 7.44 30.18 1.15
C ASP A 56 7.48 28.65 0.92
N LEU A 57 6.95 27.87 1.90
CA LEU A 57 6.74 26.43 1.80
C LEU A 57 5.77 26.03 0.67
N TYR A 58 4.82 26.92 0.31
CA TYR A 58 3.84 26.61 -0.75
C TYR A 58 4.43 26.75 -2.15
N THR A 59 5.29 27.74 -2.37
CA THR A 59 5.97 27.90 -3.67
C THR A 59 6.83 26.69 -4.01
N GLY A 60 7.56 26.16 -3.01
CA GLY A 60 8.32 24.92 -3.19
C GLY A 60 7.45 23.67 -3.43
N GLN A 61 6.28 23.59 -2.82
CA GLN A 61 5.36 22.47 -3.03
C GLN A 61 4.70 22.50 -4.42
N GLU A 62 4.34 23.68 -4.90
CA GLU A 62 3.77 23.84 -6.25
C GLU A 62 4.80 23.47 -7.33
N GLU A 63 6.04 23.91 -7.18
CA GLU A 63 7.11 23.62 -8.13
C GLU A 63 7.50 22.12 -8.14
N ALA A 64 7.57 21.51 -6.95
CA ALA A 64 7.76 20.07 -6.82
C ALA A 64 6.60 19.27 -7.44
N ALA A 65 5.36 19.71 -7.23
CA ALA A 65 4.19 19.09 -7.84
C ALA A 65 4.21 19.22 -9.37
N ARG A 66 4.60 20.38 -9.89
CA ARG A 66 4.73 20.64 -11.33
C ARG A 66 5.77 19.71 -11.97
N THR A 67 6.94 19.61 -11.38
CA THR A 67 8.00 18.72 -11.86
C THR A 67 7.50 17.27 -11.92
N LYS A 68 6.87 16.80 -10.86
CA LYS A 68 6.34 15.45 -10.77
C LYS A 68 5.20 15.19 -11.77
N LEU A 69 4.30 16.15 -11.99
CA LEU A 69 3.24 16.04 -13.00
C LEU A 69 3.83 15.95 -14.40
N LEU A 70 4.88 16.72 -14.72
CA LEU A 70 5.55 16.66 -16.01
C LEU A 70 6.17 15.28 -16.27
N GLU A 71 6.84 14.70 -15.29
CA GLU A 71 7.41 13.35 -15.38
C GLU A 71 6.33 12.29 -15.65
N ILE A 72 5.21 12.38 -14.91
CA ILE A 72 4.07 11.46 -15.06
C ILE A 72 3.42 11.64 -16.45
N ALA A 73 3.19 12.87 -16.87
CA ALA A 73 2.61 13.17 -18.17
C ALA A 73 3.48 12.62 -19.32
N HIS A 74 4.78 12.79 -19.24
CA HIS A 74 5.73 12.24 -20.22
C HIS A 74 5.66 10.71 -20.32
N LYS A 75 5.43 10.04 -19.18
CA LYS A 75 5.37 8.58 -19.10
C LYS A 75 4.02 8.00 -19.51
N GLN A 76 2.90 8.59 -19.06
CA GLN A 76 1.56 8.00 -19.17
C GLN A 76 0.70 8.64 -20.26
N LEU A 77 0.95 9.90 -20.60
CA LEU A 77 0.12 10.68 -21.54
C LEU A 77 0.79 10.93 -22.89
N ASN A 78 1.89 10.21 -23.19
CA ASN A 78 2.58 10.37 -24.46
C ASN A 78 1.63 10.13 -25.65
N GLY A 79 1.63 11.08 -26.61
CA GLY A 79 0.75 11.06 -27.78
C GLY A 79 -0.70 11.48 -27.54
N LEU A 80 -1.05 11.92 -26.32
CA LEU A 80 -2.35 12.47 -25.98
C LEU A 80 -2.32 13.99 -25.85
N LYS A 81 -3.50 14.61 -26.03
CA LYS A 81 -3.71 16.00 -25.63
C LYS A 81 -3.95 16.02 -24.11
N TYR A 82 -3.19 16.82 -23.38
CA TYR A 82 -3.37 16.98 -21.95
C TYR A 82 -3.07 18.41 -21.49
N GLU A 83 -3.61 18.74 -20.32
CA GLU A 83 -3.33 19.98 -19.59
C GLU A 83 -3.05 19.65 -18.12
N LEU A 84 -2.00 20.26 -17.54
CA LEU A 84 -1.61 20.07 -16.16
C LEU A 84 -2.10 21.23 -15.30
N LEU A 85 -2.92 20.92 -14.32
CA LEU A 85 -3.55 21.87 -13.42
C LEU A 85 -3.00 21.67 -12.01
N ILE A 86 -2.51 22.76 -11.39
CA ILE A 86 -2.10 22.75 -9.99
C ILE A 86 -2.88 23.85 -9.31
N HIS A 87 -3.69 23.50 -8.34
CA HIS A 87 -4.48 24.42 -7.56
C HIS A 87 -4.27 24.22 -6.07
N MET A 88 -4.32 25.32 -5.32
CA MET A 88 -4.30 25.27 -3.87
C MET A 88 -5.74 25.33 -3.35
N GLY A 89 -6.03 24.55 -2.31
CA GLY A 89 -7.35 24.62 -1.68
C GLY A 89 -7.78 23.34 -0.95
N GLU A 90 -9.08 23.31 -0.65
CA GLU A 90 -9.75 22.11 -0.18
C GLU A 90 -9.99 21.17 -1.37
N PRO A 91 -9.56 19.90 -1.30
CA PRO A 91 -9.51 19.02 -2.46
C PRO A 91 -10.85 18.83 -3.18
N ALA A 92 -11.94 18.52 -2.49
CA ALA A 92 -13.21 18.22 -3.15
C ALA A 92 -13.78 19.45 -3.87
N GLY A 93 -13.82 20.60 -3.21
CA GLY A 93 -14.28 21.86 -3.80
C GLY A 93 -13.40 22.32 -4.95
N THR A 94 -12.09 22.09 -4.87
CA THR A 94 -11.15 22.44 -5.95
C THR A 94 -11.37 21.57 -7.19
N ILE A 95 -11.64 20.26 -7.01
CA ILE A 95 -11.98 19.34 -8.10
C ILE A 95 -13.27 19.77 -8.79
N LEU A 96 -14.33 20.05 -8.03
CA LEU A 96 -15.62 20.50 -8.57
C LEU A 96 -15.53 21.87 -9.30
N ASN A 97 -14.67 22.75 -8.84
CA ASN A 97 -14.38 24.02 -9.53
C ASN A 97 -13.58 23.79 -10.82
N ALA A 98 -12.62 22.88 -10.81
CA ALA A 98 -11.86 22.52 -11.99
C ALA A 98 -12.75 21.85 -13.05
N GLU A 99 -13.66 20.96 -12.65
CA GLU A 99 -14.67 20.35 -13.52
C GLU A 99 -15.42 21.40 -14.32
N LYS A 100 -15.94 22.44 -13.66
CA LYS A 100 -16.66 23.55 -14.30
C LYS A 100 -15.77 24.36 -15.22
N LYS A 101 -14.55 24.71 -14.79
CA LYS A 101 -13.62 25.54 -15.57
C LYS A 101 -13.10 24.84 -16.83
N THR A 102 -12.85 23.53 -16.72
CA THR A 102 -12.40 22.73 -17.86
C THR A 102 -13.54 22.23 -18.71
N GLU A 103 -14.80 22.51 -18.34
CA GLU A 103 -15.99 21.97 -19.00
C GLU A 103 -15.85 20.45 -19.17
N ALA A 104 -15.40 19.77 -18.13
CA ALA A 104 -15.17 18.33 -18.17
C ALA A 104 -16.49 17.60 -18.40
N ASP A 105 -16.49 16.66 -19.31
CA ASP A 105 -17.63 15.79 -19.59
C ASP A 105 -17.55 14.46 -18.82
N MET A 106 -16.42 14.21 -18.14
CA MET A 106 -16.22 13.10 -17.21
C MET A 106 -15.13 13.43 -16.19
N VAL A 107 -15.33 13.00 -14.94
CA VAL A 107 -14.27 12.92 -13.91
C VAL A 107 -13.86 11.46 -13.76
N VAL A 108 -12.55 11.17 -13.81
CA VAL A 108 -11.98 9.84 -13.53
C VAL A 108 -11.10 9.95 -12.32
N MET A 109 -11.43 9.27 -11.23
CA MET A 109 -10.68 9.38 -9.98
C MET A 109 -10.59 8.05 -9.21
N ALA A 110 -9.60 7.92 -8.35
CA ALA A 110 -9.49 6.77 -7.46
C ALA A 110 -10.55 6.82 -6.34
N THR A 111 -11.00 5.67 -5.89
CA THR A 111 -11.95 5.57 -4.76
C THR A 111 -11.33 5.94 -3.43
N HIS A 112 -9.99 5.83 -3.28
CA HIS A 112 -9.26 6.05 -2.03
C HIS A 112 -7.93 6.74 -2.34
N GLY A 113 -7.55 7.74 -1.54
CA GLY A 113 -6.23 8.34 -1.53
C GLY A 113 -5.35 7.76 -0.40
N ARG A 114 -4.20 8.39 -0.17
CA ARG A 114 -3.11 7.98 0.74
C ARG A 114 -3.48 7.56 2.17
N ARG A 115 -4.67 7.87 2.68
CA ARG A 115 -5.03 7.72 4.11
C ARG A 115 -6.20 6.78 4.40
N SER A 116 -6.84 6.17 3.41
CA SER A 116 -8.05 5.39 3.63
C SER A 116 -7.79 3.88 3.64
N PHE A 117 -7.97 3.25 4.80
CA PHE A 117 -7.71 1.82 5.05
C PHE A 117 -8.99 0.96 5.12
N LYS A 118 -10.17 1.51 4.90
CA LYS A 118 -11.40 0.72 5.02
C LYS A 118 -11.82 0.14 3.66
N ARG A 119 -11.74 -1.17 3.54
CA ARG A 119 -12.01 -1.98 2.33
C ARG A 119 -13.37 -1.76 1.65
N PHE A 120 -14.31 -1.05 2.29
CA PHE A 120 -15.70 -0.94 1.83
C PHE A 120 -16.28 0.48 1.80
N LEU A 121 -15.50 1.51 2.13
CA LEU A 121 -15.99 2.89 2.15
C LEU A 121 -15.28 3.71 1.08
N LEU A 122 -16.04 4.48 0.33
CA LEU A 122 -15.55 5.50 -0.60
C LEU A 122 -14.75 6.53 0.20
N GLY A 123 -13.62 7.02 -0.33
CA GLY A 123 -12.85 8.08 0.33
C GLY A 123 -13.68 9.37 0.43
N SER A 124 -13.48 10.15 1.50
CA SER A 124 -14.27 11.36 1.77
C SER A 124 -14.30 12.35 0.59
N ILE A 125 -13.18 12.52 -0.11
CA ILE A 125 -13.09 13.40 -1.29
C ILE A 125 -13.89 12.80 -2.44
N ALA A 126 -13.71 11.51 -2.73
CA ALA A 126 -14.44 10.83 -3.79
C ALA A 126 -15.95 10.81 -3.55
N GLU A 127 -16.38 10.66 -2.30
CA GLU A 127 -17.80 10.71 -1.90
C GLU A 127 -18.42 12.08 -2.19
N VAL A 128 -17.74 13.16 -1.82
CA VAL A 128 -18.23 14.53 -2.10
C VAL A 128 -18.28 14.81 -3.60
N VAL A 129 -17.22 14.49 -4.33
CA VAL A 129 -17.17 14.69 -5.77
C VAL A 129 -18.27 13.88 -6.47
N LEU A 130 -18.48 12.62 -6.08
CA LEU A 130 -19.51 11.75 -6.69
C LEU A 130 -20.93 12.27 -6.45
N ARG A 131 -21.15 12.93 -5.31
CA ARG A 131 -22.46 13.50 -4.95
C ARG A 131 -22.73 14.85 -5.61
N GLU A 132 -21.69 15.67 -5.83
CA GLU A 132 -21.84 17.08 -6.22
C GLU A 132 -21.36 17.40 -7.64
N SER A 133 -20.74 16.44 -8.33
CA SER A 133 -20.33 16.57 -9.73
C SER A 133 -21.52 16.76 -10.66
N ILE A 134 -21.36 17.61 -11.66
CA ILE A 134 -22.37 17.87 -12.70
C ILE A 134 -22.19 16.97 -13.93
N CYS A 135 -21.09 16.24 -14.02
CA CYS A 135 -20.84 15.26 -15.07
C CYS A 135 -20.67 13.84 -14.49
N PRO A 136 -20.69 12.77 -15.31
CA PRO A 136 -20.40 11.41 -14.88
C PRO A 136 -19.04 11.29 -14.16
N VAL A 137 -19.03 10.57 -13.04
CA VAL A 137 -17.81 10.27 -12.28
C VAL A 137 -17.49 8.79 -12.39
N LEU A 138 -16.38 8.46 -13.03
CA LEU A 138 -15.85 7.12 -13.07
C LEU A 138 -14.88 6.92 -11.90
N THR A 139 -15.28 6.12 -10.93
CA THR A 139 -14.41 5.76 -9.81
C THR A 139 -13.62 4.50 -10.15
N VAL A 140 -12.30 4.62 -10.14
CA VAL A 140 -11.39 3.50 -10.36
C VAL A 140 -11.08 2.84 -9.02
N ARG A 141 -11.57 1.62 -8.85
CA ARG A 141 -11.21 0.82 -7.68
C ARG A 141 -9.89 0.13 -7.97
N CYS A 142 -8.86 0.54 -7.25
CA CYS A 142 -7.62 -0.21 -7.25
C CYS A 142 -7.77 -1.36 -6.26
N THR A 143 -8.10 -2.55 -6.76
CA THR A 143 -7.74 -3.74 -6.03
C THR A 143 -6.21 -3.73 -5.91
N PRO A 144 -5.63 -4.02 -4.73
CA PRO A 144 -4.19 -4.26 -4.65
C PRO A 144 -3.82 -5.18 -5.80
N ALA A 145 -2.75 -4.87 -6.52
CA ALA A 145 -2.24 -5.81 -7.51
C ALA A 145 -2.13 -7.16 -6.78
N GLN A 146 -2.58 -8.24 -7.40
CA GLN A 146 -2.51 -9.59 -6.81
C GLN A 146 -1.10 -9.95 -6.30
N ASN A 147 -0.10 -9.16 -6.69
CA ASN A 147 1.30 -9.31 -6.34
C ASN A 147 1.72 -8.62 -5.03
N ASP A 148 0.87 -7.78 -4.42
CA ASP A 148 1.19 -7.08 -3.17
C ASP A 148 0.58 -7.78 -1.94
N THR A 149 0.34 -9.07 -2.04
CA THR A 149 -0.15 -9.88 -0.91
C THR A 149 1.01 -10.57 -0.18
N VAL A 150 0.79 -10.89 1.09
CA VAL A 150 1.73 -11.67 1.91
C VAL A 150 2.16 -12.95 1.19
N GLY A 151 1.24 -13.65 0.53
CA GLY A 151 1.52 -14.90 -0.19
C GLY A 151 2.55 -14.77 -1.33
N THR A 152 2.73 -13.57 -1.89
CA THR A 152 3.74 -13.29 -2.91
C THR A 152 5.13 -13.15 -2.32
N TRP A 153 5.23 -12.58 -1.12
CA TRP A 153 6.50 -12.17 -0.51
C TRP A 153 6.95 -13.08 0.64
N MET A 154 6.05 -13.90 1.20
CA MET A 154 6.37 -14.80 2.32
C MET A 154 7.39 -15.87 1.92
N THR A 155 8.24 -16.27 2.84
CA THR A 155 8.99 -17.52 2.75
C THR A 155 8.01 -18.68 2.92
N LYS A 156 7.83 -19.49 1.87
CA LYS A 156 6.98 -20.69 1.88
C LYS A 156 7.68 -21.85 2.57
N ASN A 157 6.89 -22.72 3.22
CA ASN A 157 7.40 -23.92 3.91
C ASN A 157 8.59 -23.59 4.85
N PRO A 158 8.42 -22.67 5.81
CA PRO A 158 9.51 -22.25 6.67
C PRO A 158 10.01 -23.39 7.54
N VAL A 159 11.26 -23.29 7.96
CA VAL A 159 11.80 -24.20 8.98
C VAL A 159 11.03 -24.01 10.27
N THR A 160 10.62 -25.11 10.89
CA THR A 160 9.82 -25.12 12.12
C THR A 160 10.51 -25.94 13.22
N ALA A 161 10.01 -25.82 14.44
CA ALA A 161 10.41 -26.64 15.57
C ALA A 161 9.18 -27.10 16.36
N THR A 162 9.37 -28.07 17.24
CA THR A 162 8.33 -28.56 18.14
C THR A 162 8.43 -27.90 19.51
N LEU A 163 7.37 -28.01 20.33
CA LEU A 163 7.33 -27.48 21.71
C LEU A 163 8.50 -27.91 22.59
N HIS A 164 8.93 -29.15 22.44
CA HIS A 164 9.97 -29.76 23.30
C HIS A 164 11.36 -29.75 22.67
N GLU A 165 11.50 -29.15 21.49
CA GLU A 165 12.82 -28.98 20.86
C GLU A 165 13.67 -27.99 21.67
N LYS A 166 14.97 -28.32 21.83
CA LYS A 166 15.90 -27.47 22.60
C LYS A 166 16.28 -26.22 21.82
N LEU A 167 16.48 -25.10 22.53
CA LEU A 167 16.88 -23.84 21.92
C LEU A 167 18.22 -23.94 21.18
N GLU A 168 19.13 -24.81 21.63
CA GLU A 168 20.39 -25.08 20.93
C GLU A 168 20.16 -25.59 19.50
N SER A 169 19.25 -26.55 19.31
CA SER A 169 18.87 -27.06 18.00
C SER A 169 18.21 -25.96 17.13
N ILE A 170 17.35 -25.16 17.74
CA ILE A 170 16.68 -24.04 17.03
C ILE A 170 17.69 -22.98 16.61
N ALA A 171 18.64 -22.65 17.50
CA ALA A 171 19.72 -21.71 17.19
C ALA A 171 20.61 -22.22 16.04
N ALA A 172 20.92 -23.51 16.04
CA ALA A 172 21.66 -24.13 14.93
C ALA A 172 20.90 -24.07 13.62
N LYS A 173 19.58 -24.31 13.63
CA LYS A 173 18.72 -24.13 12.43
C LYS A 173 18.74 -22.70 11.93
N MET A 174 18.60 -21.71 12.83
CA MET A 174 18.64 -20.28 12.50
C MET A 174 19.98 -19.90 11.85
N HIS A 175 21.07 -20.35 12.44
CA HIS A 175 22.43 -20.06 11.95
C HIS A 175 22.67 -20.69 10.56
N ALA A 176 22.31 -21.96 10.39
CA ALA A 176 22.50 -22.68 9.15
C ALA A 176 21.67 -22.11 8.00
N GLY A 177 20.46 -21.65 8.30
CA GLY A 177 19.52 -21.11 7.30
C GLY A 177 19.57 -19.59 7.14
N GLY A 178 20.32 -18.85 7.95
CA GLY A 178 20.43 -17.39 7.88
C GLY A 178 19.15 -16.64 8.25
N PHE A 179 18.24 -17.27 9.00
CA PHE A 179 16.97 -16.65 9.44
C PHE A 179 16.96 -16.42 10.96
N ARG A 180 16.12 -15.49 11.42
CA ARG A 180 16.11 -15.01 12.82
C ARG A 180 14.86 -15.37 13.61
N CYS A 181 14.00 -16.21 13.05
CA CYS A 181 12.78 -16.67 13.72
C CYS A 181 12.40 -18.07 13.26
N VAL A 182 11.82 -18.86 14.17
CA VAL A 182 11.33 -20.21 13.91
C VAL A 182 9.95 -20.36 14.52
N PRO A 183 8.91 -20.63 13.73
CA PRO A 183 7.60 -20.98 14.24
C PRO A 183 7.64 -22.32 14.99
N ILE A 184 6.92 -22.38 16.10
CA ILE A 184 6.77 -23.58 16.92
C ILE A 184 5.42 -24.20 16.62
N LEU A 185 5.44 -25.48 16.30
CA LEU A 185 4.23 -26.24 15.96
C LEU A 185 3.88 -27.25 17.07
N SER A 186 2.58 -27.41 17.30
CA SER A 186 1.99 -28.54 18.00
C SER A 186 0.98 -29.19 17.07
N ASP A 187 1.15 -30.47 16.75
CA ASP A 187 0.27 -31.22 15.83
C ASP A 187 0.02 -30.51 14.50
N GLY A 188 1.05 -29.84 13.97
CA GLY A 188 0.97 -29.10 12.69
C GLY A 188 0.36 -27.69 12.79
N THR A 189 -0.14 -27.31 13.96
CA THR A 189 -0.71 -25.97 14.22
C THR A 189 0.35 -25.07 14.83
N PRO A 190 0.52 -23.82 14.36
CA PRO A 190 1.46 -22.88 14.95
C PRO A 190 0.95 -22.42 16.32
N VAL A 191 1.75 -22.63 17.36
CA VAL A 191 1.42 -22.30 18.75
C VAL A 191 2.33 -21.24 19.36
N GLY A 192 3.43 -20.91 18.69
CA GLY A 192 4.36 -19.88 19.16
C GLY A 192 5.43 -19.58 18.12
N ILE A 193 6.32 -18.67 18.47
CA ILE A 193 7.48 -18.30 17.67
C ILE A 193 8.68 -18.07 18.59
N VAL A 194 9.84 -18.62 18.22
CA VAL A 194 11.14 -18.35 18.84
C VAL A 194 11.94 -17.46 17.91
N THR A 195 12.52 -16.40 18.44
CA THR A 195 13.35 -15.43 17.71
C THR A 195 14.79 -15.44 18.20
N ASP A 196 15.69 -14.76 17.46
CA ASP A 196 17.09 -14.59 17.87
C ASP A 196 17.23 -13.80 19.19
N ARG A 197 16.21 -12.99 19.56
CA ARG A 197 16.15 -12.33 20.87
C ARG A 197 15.97 -13.35 21.99
N ASP A 198 15.09 -14.32 21.80
CA ASP A 198 14.81 -15.37 22.79
C ASP A 198 16.01 -16.28 22.96
N ILE A 199 16.72 -16.60 21.87
CA ILE A 199 17.98 -17.33 21.90
C ILE A 199 19.03 -16.56 22.73
N ARG A 200 19.20 -15.26 22.51
CA ARG A 200 20.17 -14.43 23.26
C ARG A 200 19.82 -14.29 24.72
N GLN A 201 18.56 -14.24 25.09
CA GLN A 201 18.13 -14.18 26.49
C GLN A 201 18.43 -15.45 27.26
N HIS A 202 18.56 -16.59 26.60
CA HIS A 202 18.86 -17.90 27.21
C HIS A 202 20.30 -18.38 26.96
N THR A 203 21.19 -17.47 26.56
CA THR A 203 22.61 -17.80 26.36
C THR A 203 23.20 -18.46 27.61
N GLY A 204 23.81 -19.63 27.44
CA GLY A 204 24.36 -20.45 28.54
C GLY A 204 23.45 -21.59 29.04
N TYR A 205 22.19 -21.63 28.57
CA TYR A 205 21.20 -22.65 28.95
C TYR A 205 20.43 -23.18 27.74
N LEU A 206 20.94 -23.02 26.53
CA LEU A 206 20.25 -23.38 25.28
C LEU A 206 20.01 -24.90 25.19
N ASP A 207 20.92 -25.70 25.66
CA ASP A 207 20.86 -27.16 25.71
C ASP A 207 19.83 -27.70 26.74
N GLN A 208 19.45 -26.87 27.72
CA GLN A 208 18.50 -27.23 28.77
C GLN A 208 17.10 -26.64 28.54
N THR A 209 17.01 -25.54 27.79
CA THR A 209 15.76 -24.82 27.59
C THR A 209 14.99 -25.37 26.36
N GLU A 210 13.76 -25.78 26.59
CA GLU A 210 12.82 -26.17 25.52
C GLU A 210 12.08 -24.97 24.92
N ALA A 211 11.68 -25.07 23.66
CA ALA A 211 11.03 -23.99 22.90
C ALA A 211 9.84 -23.39 23.65
N PHE A 212 8.96 -24.20 24.26
CA PHE A 212 7.77 -23.72 24.96
C PHE A 212 8.04 -22.79 26.13
N LYS A 213 9.26 -22.85 26.71
CA LYS A 213 9.68 -21.99 27.84
C LYS A 213 10.16 -20.59 27.39
N ALA A 214 10.54 -20.45 26.11
CA ALA A 214 11.14 -19.24 25.58
C ALA A 214 10.30 -18.58 24.50
N MET A 215 9.40 -19.33 23.85
CA MET A 215 8.59 -18.81 22.74
C MET A 215 7.59 -17.75 23.21
N SER A 216 7.25 -16.84 22.30
CA SER A 216 6.08 -16.00 22.47
C SER A 216 4.81 -16.79 22.13
N GLU A 217 3.90 -16.94 23.10
CA GLU A 217 2.60 -17.65 22.92
C GLU A 217 1.55 -16.76 22.24
N THR A 218 1.67 -15.43 22.34
CA THR A 218 0.75 -14.51 21.67
C THR A 218 1.11 -14.43 20.21
N LEU A 219 0.55 -15.34 19.41
CA LEU A 219 0.82 -15.44 18.00
C LEU A 219 -0.09 -14.46 17.22
N ILE A 220 0.52 -13.50 16.55
CA ILE A 220 -0.17 -12.66 15.59
C ILE A 220 0.08 -13.26 14.22
N THR A 221 -0.97 -13.70 13.55
CA THR A 221 -0.90 -14.37 12.25
C THR A 221 -1.56 -13.54 11.16
N VAL A 222 -1.19 -13.79 9.90
CA VAL A 222 -1.81 -13.25 8.71
C VAL A 222 -2.15 -14.39 7.75
N THR A 223 -2.93 -14.11 6.72
CA THR A 223 -3.23 -15.07 5.65
C THR A 223 -2.43 -14.74 4.40
N PRO A 224 -2.26 -15.67 3.45
CA PRO A 224 -1.61 -15.38 2.16
C PRO A 224 -2.27 -14.25 1.38
N SER A 225 -3.58 -14.04 1.55
CA SER A 225 -4.35 -12.96 0.90
C SER A 225 -4.26 -11.61 1.61
N THR A 226 -3.61 -11.54 2.77
CA THR A 226 -3.42 -10.27 3.51
C THR A 226 -2.58 -9.31 2.67
N ASP A 227 -2.98 -8.05 2.63
CA ASP A 227 -2.23 -6.98 1.97
C ASP A 227 -0.88 -6.77 2.66
N ILE A 228 0.20 -6.61 1.88
CA ILE A 228 1.57 -6.47 2.40
C ILE A 228 1.72 -5.22 3.29
N ARG A 229 0.99 -4.15 3.01
CA ARG A 229 1.01 -2.91 3.80
C ARG A 229 0.28 -3.08 5.14
N GLU A 230 -0.76 -3.91 5.17
CA GLU A 230 -1.42 -4.31 6.41
C GLU A 230 -0.48 -5.13 7.29
N ALA A 231 0.22 -6.10 6.70
CA ALA A 231 1.25 -6.87 7.40
C ALA A 231 2.39 -5.97 7.91
N ALA A 232 2.86 -5.01 7.10
CA ALA A 232 3.85 -4.01 7.50
C ALA A 232 3.40 -3.19 8.72
N ARG A 233 2.13 -2.80 8.74
CA ARG A 233 1.54 -2.07 9.86
C ARG A 233 1.52 -2.91 11.12
N LEU A 234 1.11 -4.18 11.03
CA LEU A 234 1.09 -5.11 12.17
C LEU A 234 2.49 -5.31 12.76
N LEU A 235 3.50 -5.55 11.92
CA LEU A 235 4.91 -5.68 12.36
C LEU A 235 5.35 -4.45 13.16
N ARG A 236 5.06 -3.25 12.65
CA ARG A 236 5.45 -1.97 13.27
C ARG A 236 4.67 -1.70 14.58
N GLU A 237 3.35 -1.82 14.58
CA GLU A 237 2.49 -1.50 15.74
C GLU A 237 2.73 -2.48 16.90
N ARG A 238 2.96 -3.75 16.57
CA ARG A 238 3.23 -4.79 17.56
C ARG A 238 4.70 -4.94 17.92
N LYS A 239 5.59 -4.20 17.22
CA LYS A 239 7.05 -4.24 17.43
C LYS A 239 7.63 -5.65 17.32
N ILE A 240 7.14 -6.43 16.37
CA ILE A 240 7.56 -7.79 16.06
C ILE A 240 8.30 -7.84 14.72
N GLY A 241 9.24 -8.79 14.58
CA GLY A 241 10.08 -8.93 13.38
C GLY A 241 9.55 -9.91 12.35
N ALA A 242 8.54 -10.71 12.69
CA ALA A 242 8.00 -11.75 11.82
C ALA A 242 6.52 -12.02 12.10
N LEU A 243 5.78 -12.43 11.07
CA LEU A 243 4.39 -12.86 11.11
C LEU A 243 4.28 -14.26 10.52
N PRO A 244 3.86 -15.26 11.28
CA PRO A 244 3.47 -16.55 10.73
C PRO A 244 2.26 -16.38 9.80
N VAL A 245 2.33 -17.01 8.63
CA VAL A 245 1.25 -16.99 7.63
C VAL A 245 0.49 -18.30 7.74
N VAL A 246 -0.81 -18.19 7.99
CA VAL A 246 -1.69 -19.33 8.28
C VAL A 246 -2.83 -19.38 7.28
N GLU A 247 -3.11 -20.56 6.76
CA GLU A 247 -4.26 -20.87 5.92
C GLU A 247 -4.93 -22.14 6.42
N ASP A 248 -6.23 -22.13 6.62
CA ASP A 248 -7.01 -23.25 7.17
C ASP A 248 -6.44 -23.84 8.48
N GLY A 249 -5.91 -22.97 9.35
CA GLY A 249 -5.31 -23.35 10.63
C GLY A 249 -3.90 -23.91 10.54
N LYS A 250 -3.32 -24.04 9.36
CA LYS A 250 -1.98 -24.59 9.13
C LYS A 250 -0.99 -23.48 8.76
N LEU A 251 0.25 -23.63 9.21
CA LEU A 251 1.34 -22.77 8.82
C LEU A 251 1.71 -23.01 7.35
N VAL A 252 1.61 -21.98 6.52
CA VAL A 252 1.96 -22.05 5.10
C VAL A 252 3.18 -21.18 4.74
N GLY A 253 3.56 -20.26 5.64
CA GLY A 253 4.71 -19.37 5.42
C GLY A 253 5.08 -18.54 6.64
N VAL A 254 6.12 -17.74 6.48
CA VAL A 254 6.52 -16.66 7.41
C VAL A 254 6.82 -15.41 6.59
N LEU A 255 6.32 -14.27 7.04
CA LEU A 255 6.66 -12.95 6.51
C LEU A 255 7.52 -12.20 7.52
N THR A 256 8.65 -11.68 7.08
CA THR A 256 9.56 -10.90 7.94
C THR A 256 9.56 -9.41 7.56
N THR A 257 10.19 -8.59 8.40
CA THR A 257 10.40 -7.17 8.10
C THR A 257 11.22 -6.97 6.82
N ASP A 258 12.17 -7.86 6.55
CA ASP A 258 13.04 -7.79 5.36
C ASP A 258 12.22 -8.06 4.08
N ASP A 259 11.30 -9.04 4.10
CA ASP A 259 10.38 -9.32 2.99
C ASP A 259 9.47 -8.12 2.70
N VAL A 260 8.98 -7.46 3.76
CA VAL A 260 8.18 -6.24 3.62
C VAL A 260 8.99 -5.08 3.02
N LEU A 261 10.24 -4.89 3.45
CA LEU A 261 11.12 -3.88 2.88
C LEU A 261 11.41 -4.18 1.40
N GLU A 262 11.66 -5.44 1.06
CA GLU A 262 11.83 -5.88 -0.33
C GLU A 262 10.58 -5.57 -1.16
N ALA A 263 9.40 -5.93 -0.68
CA ALA A 263 8.13 -5.66 -1.34
C ALA A 263 7.88 -4.15 -1.59
N LEU A 264 8.24 -3.29 -0.62
CA LEU A 264 8.05 -1.85 -0.72
C LEU A 264 9.10 -1.15 -1.60
N THR A 265 10.28 -1.75 -1.78
CA THR A 265 11.37 -1.20 -2.62
C THR A 265 11.30 -1.69 -4.07
N HIS A 266 10.75 -2.88 -4.31
CA HIS A 266 10.65 -3.48 -5.65
C HIS A 266 9.27 -3.29 -6.27
N GLY A 267 8.62 -2.14 -6.09
CA GLY A 267 7.33 -1.84 -6.71
C GLY A 267 7.23 -2.40 -8.12
N THR A 268 6.43 -3.47 -8.31
CA THR A 268 6.03 -4.13 -9.57
C THR A 268 7.17 -4.64 -10.47
N GLY A 269 7.70 -5.79 -10.18
CA GLY A 269 8.50 -6.51 -11.17
C GLY A 269 9.44 -7.55 -10.57
N HIS A 270 8.89 -8.68 -10.11
CA HIS A 270 9.58 -9.97 -10.27
C HIS A 270 8.60 -11.11 -9.95
N ALA A 271 8.05 -11.67 -10.99
CA ALA A 271 7.64 -13.08 -10.98
C ALA A 271 8.94 -13.91 -11.06
N ASN A 272 9.00 -14.97 -10.27
CA ASN A 272 9.97 -16.06 -10.25
C ASN A 272 11.06 -15.96 -9.18
N ARG A 273 10.74 -16.55 -8.02
CA ARG A 273 11.68 -17.38 -7.28
C ARG A 273 11.05 -18.77 -7.18
N GLU A 274 11.53 -19.69 -8.04
CA GLU A 274 11.38 -21.14 -7.88
C GLU A 274 12.17 -21.65 -6.69
#